data_f042c06d2df8a7cc535f1f9a63caaf22
#
_entry.id   f042c06d2df8a7cc535f1f9a63caaf22
#
_cell.length_a   1.000
_cell.length_b   1.000
_cell.length_c   1.000
_cell.angle_alpha   90.00
_cell.angle_beta   90.00
_cell.angle_gamma   90.00
#
_symmetry.space_group_name_H-M   'P 1'
#
loop_
_entity.id
_entity.type
_entity.pdbx_description
1 polymer ?
#
loop_
_entity_poly.entity_id
_entity_poly.type
_entity_poly.pdbx_seq_one_letter_code
_entity_poly.pdbx_strand_id
1 'polypeptide(L)'
;RTKVLMPVHLYGQSADMNAFTALAQEHNLAIVEDSAQSHGATFEGRGVGTFGLGAFSFYATKNLTTGEGGMITTNDAVLADRLRVLRNQGMRARYQYEMAGHNYRLTDLQAAVALPQLDSYPGQLERRSANAAKLSELLGDIEGLVIPKELPGRGHVWHQFTLLLPEEHATRREAIIDSLRDDYGVGSGIYYPKTVFDYECYANRADVIIEPTPVADEVVRRCLSIPVHGY
;
A
#
# COMPACT_ATOMS: atom_id res chain seq x y z
N ARG A 1 -15.30 5.96 21.01
CA ARG A 1 -13.97 6.60 21.12
C ARG A 1 -13.30 6.71 19.72
N THR A 2 -13.57 5.77 18.81
CA THR A 2 -13.07 5.80 17.43
C THR A 2 -13.59 7.03 16.70
N LYS A 3 -12.75 7.65 15.87
CA LYS A 3 -13.08 8.83 15.06
C LYS A 3 -12.78 8.62 13.58
N VAL A 4 -11.84 7.74 13.26
CA VAL A 4 -11.34 7.51 11.92
C VAL A 4 -11.20 6.01 11.68
N LEU A 5 -11.56 5.56 10.48
CA LEU A 5 -11.21 4.26 9.93
C LEU A 5 -10.05 4.48 8.95
N MET A 6 -9.02 3.63 9.04
CA MET A 6 -7.88 3.68 8.14
C MET A 6 -7.70 2.34 7.42
N PRO A 7 -8.46 2.08 6.33
CA PRO A 7 -8.21 0.92 5.48
C PRO A 7 -6.87 1.06 4.75
N VAL A 8 -6.13 -0.03 4.66
CA VAL A 8 -4.91 -0.14 3.85
C VAL A 8 -5.22 -0.92 2.58
N HIS A 9 -4.94 -0.35 1.43
CA HIS A 9 -5.03 -1.02 0.12
C HIS A 9 -3.72 -1.78 -0.14
N LEU A 10 -3.60 -2.93 0.53
CA LEU A 10 -2.34 -3.67 0.61
C LEU A 10 -1.97 -4.32 -0.72
N TYR A 11 -0.67 -4.32 -1.05
CA TYR A 11 -0.05 -4.94 -2.24
C TYR A 11 -0.59 -4.46 -3.59
N GLY A 12 -1.48 -3.47 -3.59
CA GLY A 12 -2.06 -2.92 -4.82
C GLY A 12 -3.50 -3.31 -5.07
N GLN A 13 -4.18 -3.93 -4.11
CA GLN A 13 -5.61 -4.24 -4.17
C GLN A 13 -6.40 -3.47 -3.13
N SER A 14 -7.58 -2.98 -3.51
CA SER A 14 -8.46 -2.24 -2.61
C SER A 14 -8.93 -3.10 -1.42
N ALA A 15 -9.02 -2.50 -0.24
CA ALA A 15 -9.83 -3.02 0.86
C ALA A 15 -11.32 -3.05 0.46
N ASP A 16 -12.16 -3.67 1.28
CA ASP A 16 -13.62 -3.68 1.06
C ASP A 16 -14.22 -2.31 1.42
N MET A 17 -14.30 -1.44 0.43
CA MET A 17 -14.74 -0.06 0.67
C MET A 17 -16.24 0.05 0.92
N ASN A 18 -17.04 -0.93 0.51
CA ASN A 18 -18.47 -0.97 0.87
C ASN A 18 -18.62 -1.17 2.38
N ALA A 19 -17.90 -2.15 2.96
CA ALA A 19 -17.94 -2.40 4.39
C ALA A 19 -17.41 -1.20 5.20
N PHE A 20 -16.28 -0.61 4.80
CA PHE A 20 -15.72 0.56 5.47
C PHE A 20 -16.64 1.79 5.38
N THR A 21 -17.25 2.02 4.22
CA THR A 21 -18.18 3.15 4.02
C THR A 21 -19.45 2.98 4.86
N ALA A 22 -20.01 1.77 4.90
CA ALA A 22 -21.19 1.48 5.74
C ALA A 22 -20.90 1.73 7.22
N LEU A 23 -19.78 1.21 7.75
CA LEU A 23 -19.36 1.47 9.14
C LEU A 23 -19.11 2.97 9.42
N ALA A 24 -18.48 3.66 8.48
CA ALA A 24 -18.24 5.08 8.62
C ALA A 24 -19.53 5.89 8.71
N GLN A 25 -20.51 5.56 7.89
CA GLN A 25 -21.84 6.20 7.91
C GLN A 25 -22.60 5.87 9.20
N GLU A 26 -22.66 4.60 9.59
CA GLU A 26 -23.38 4.14 10.79
C GLU A 26 -22.87 4.83 12.06
N HIS A 27 -21.54 4.99 12.16
CA HIS A 27 -20.91 5.49 13.37
C HIS A 27 -20.37 6.93 13.26
N ASN A 28 -20.69 7.64 12.19
CA ASN A 28 -20.22 9.02 11.92
C ASN A 28 -18.67 9.14 12.04
N LEU A 29 -17.95 8.26 11.32
CA LEU A 29 -16.51 8.20 11.30
C LEU A 29 -15.95 8.79 10.01
N ALA A 30 -14.76 9.38 10.06
CA ALA A 30 -14.00 9.73 8.87
C ALA A 30 -13.27 8.49 8.29
N ILE A 31 -13.01 8.51 6.98
CA ILE A 31 -12.17 7.51 6.30
C ILE A 31 -10.87 8.18 5.86
N VAL A 32 -9.74 7.55 6.18
CA VAL A 32 -8.42 7.87 5.65
C VAL A 32 -7.87 6.61 4.98
N GLU A 33 -7.81 6.61 3.65
CA GLU A 33 -7.32 5.49 2.88
C GLU A 33 -5.80 5.51 2.82
N ASP A 34 -5.13 4.48 3.34
CA ASP A 34 -3.71 4.25 3.04
C ASP A 34 -3.60 3.64 1.65
N SER A 35 -3.37 4.51 0.67
CA SER A 35 -3.22 4.18 -0.74
C SER A 35 -1.75 4.12 -1.19
N ALA A 36 -0.82 3.99 -0.24
CA ALA A 36 0.62 4.03 -0.51
C ALA A 36 1.11 2.92 -1.46
N GLN A 37 0.35 1.84 -1.64
CA GLN A 37 0.68 0.72 -2.52
C GLN A 37 -0.30 0.55 -3.69
N SER A 38 -1.25 1.46 -3.89
CA SER A 38 -2.42 1.21 -4.73
C SER A 38 -2.71 2.30 -5.76
N HIS A 39 -1.66 2.95 -6.29
CA HIS A 39 -1.78 3.97 -7.33
C HIS A 39 -2.56 3.42 -8.53
N GLY A 40 -3.76 3.97 -8.79
CA GLY A 40 -4.62 3.54 -9.88
C GLY A 40 -5.48 2.29 -9.61
N ALA A 41 -5.41 1.70 -8.42
CA ALA A 41 -6.33 0.63 -8.03
C ALA A 41 -7.77 1.13 -7.94
N THR A 42 -8.73 0.22 -8.14
CA THR A 42 -10.14 0.57 -8.10
C THR A 42 -10.94 -0.38 -7.21
N PHE A 43 -12.06 0.12 -6.71
CA PHE A 43 -13.10 -0.68 -6.08
C PHE A 43 -14.45 -0.36 -6.78
N GLU A 44 -15.05 -1.37 -7.41
CA GLU A 44 -16.27 -1.24 -8.20
C GLU A 44 -16.18 -0.10 -9.25
N GLY A 45 -15.04 -0.01 -9.92
CA GLY A 45 -14.76 1.02 -10.94
C GLY A 45 -14.42 2.40 -10.40
N ARG A 46 -14.50 2.63 -9.10
CA ARG A 46 -14.13 3.89 -8.44
C ARG A 46 -12.68 3.82 -7.94
N GLY A 47 -11.88 4.84 -8.24
CA GLY A 47 -10.49 4.90 -7.80
C GLY A 47 -10.33 4.93 -6.29
N VAL A 48 -9.38 4.16 -5.75
CA VAL A 48 -8.97 4.28 -4.34
C VAL A 48 -8.43 5.68 -4.05
N GLY A 49 -8.48 6.11 -2.80
CA GLY A 49 -8.15 7.49 -2.40
C GLY A 49 -9.27 8.50 -2.68
N THR A 50 -10.48 8.04 -3.03
CA THR A 50 -11.64 8.90 -3.30
C THR A 50 -12.84 8.62 -2.40
N PHE A 51 -12.77 7.60 -1.55
CA PHE A 51 -13.84 7.24 -0.60
C PHE A 51 -13.82 8.10 0.66
N GLY A 52 -12.64 8.67 0.97
CA GLY A 52 -12.43 9.61 2.04
C GLY A 52 -11.26 10.54 1.71
N LEU A 53 -10.29 10.61 2.60
CA LEU A 53 -9.00 11.23 2.37
C LEU A 53 -8.02 10.13 1.95
N GLY A 54 -7.44 10.21 0.75
CA GLY A 54 -6.46 9.24 0.26
C GLY A 54 -5.03 9.71 0.50
N ALA A 55 -4.18 8.84 1.04
CA ALA A 55 -2.76 9.09 1.26
C ALA A 55 -1.91 8.19 0.36
N PHE A 56 -1.19 8.78 -0.60
CA PHE A 56 -0.33 8.11 -1.56
C PHE A 56 1.14 8.35 -1.25
N SER A 57 1.96 7.33 -1.42
CA SER A 57 3.42 7.41 -1.28
C SER A 57 4.09 7.45 -2.65
N PHE A 58 5.08 8.33 -2.81
CA PHE A 58 5.98 8.35 -3.97
C PHE A 58 7.41 7.90 -3.62
N TYR A 59 7.53 7.07 -2.58
CA TYR A 59 8.80 6.45 -2.21
C TYR A 59 9.38 5.62 -3.37
N ALA A 60 10.69 5.43 -3.37
CA ALA A 60 11.46 4.82 -4.46
C ALA A 60 10.94 3.45 -4.95
N THR A 61 10.33 2.65 -4.07
CA THR A 61 9.84 1.30 -4.42
C THR A 61 8.41 1.28 -4.95
N LYS A 62 7.72 2.42 -4.98
CA LYS A 62 6.32 2.49 -5.41
C LYS A 62 6.18 2.39 -6.92
N ASN A 63 4.99 2.01 -7.37
CA ASN A 63 4.70 1.90 -8.82
C ASN A 63 4.86 3.24 -9.54
N LEU A 64 4.61 4.34 -8.84
CA LEU A 64 4.88 5.71 -9.28
C LEU A 64 5.73 6.36 -8.19
N THR A 65 6.90 6.89 -8.56
CA THR A 65 7.89 7.34 -7.58
C THR A 65 8.53 8.68 -7.93
N THR A 66 8.90 9.42 -6.90
CA THR A 66 9.78 10.61 -6.98
C THR A 66 11.04 10.44 -6.12
N GLY A 67 11.41 9.17 -5.81
CA GLY A 67 12.43 8.82 -4.82
C GLY A 67 11.89 8.93 -3.40
N GLU A 68 11.51 10.12 -3.00
CA GLU A 68 10.73 10.44 -1.79
C GLU A 68 9.59 11.38 -2.18
N GLY A 69 8.47 11.31 -1.47
CA GLY A 69 7.32 12.17 -1.72
C GLY A 69 5.99 11.49 -1.39
N GLY A 70 4.92 12.22 -1.62
CA GLY A 70 3.56 11.72 -1.42
C GLY A 70 2.53 12.73 -1.88
N MET A 71 1.29 12.27 -1.92
CA MET A 71 0.13 13.08 -2.28
C MET A 71 -1.06 12.73 -1.40
N ILE A 72 -1.84 13.73 -1.07
CA ILE A 72 -3.13 13.54 -0.41
C ILE A 72 -4.23 13.94 -1.40
N THR A 73 -5.26 13.10 -1.51
CA THR A 73 -6.46 13.36 -2.30
C THR A 73 -7.67 13.51 -1.39
N THR A 74 -8.60 14.37 -1.74
CA THR A 74 -9.89 14.55 -1.07
C THR A 74 -10.90 15.21 -1.97
N ASN A 75 -12.17 14.90 -1.78
CA ASN A 75 -13.30 15.58 -2.44
C ASN A 75 -13.85 16.77 -1.59
N ASP A 76 -13.31 16.97 -0.38
CA ASP A 76 -13.68 18.08 0.50
C ASP A 76 -12.75 19.28 0.24
N ALA A 77 -13.31 20.36 -0.31
CA ALA A 77 -12.56 21.56 -0.64
C ALA A 77 -12.02 22.31 0.60
N VAL A 78 -12.73 22.23 1.72
CA VAL A 78 -12.29 22.86 3.00
C VAL A 78 -11.11 22.10 3.56
N LEU A 79 -11.19 20.78 3.54
CA LEU A 79 -10.07 19.91 3.96
C LEU A 79 -8.87 20.08 3.04
N ALA A 80 -9.08 20.15 1.72
CA ALA A 80 -8.00 20.38 0.75
C ALA A 80 -7.27 21.71 0.99
N ASP A 81 -8.00 22.77 1.28
CA ASP A 81 -7.42 24.07 1.61
C ASP A 81 -6.61 24.01 2.91
N ARG A 82 -7.17 23.42 3.97
CA ARG A 82 -6.48 23.23 5.25
C ARG A 82 -5.19 22.41 5.12
N LEU A 83 -5.20 21.36 4.30
CA LEU A 83 -4.02 20.53 4.02
C LEU A 83 -2.92 21.32 3.28
N ARG A 84 -3.29 22.21 2.35
CA ARG A 84 -2.32 23.11 1.69
C ARG A 84 -1.63 24.05 2.68
N VAL A 85 -2.37 24.60 3.63
CA VAL A 85 -1.81 25.43 4.70
C VAL A 85 -0.93 24.60 5.62
N LEU A 86 -1.39 23.44 6.07
CA LEU A 86 -0.68 22.53 6.99
C LEU A 86 0.68 22.09 6.41
N ARG A 87 0.74 21.66 5.14
CA ARG A 87 1.99 21.25 4.46
C ARG A 87 2.99 22.39 4.24
N ASN A 88 2.50 23.63 4.28
CA ASN A 88 3.28 24.85 4.06
C ASN A 88 3.60 25.59 5.36
N GLN A 89 4.03 24.86 6.37
CA GLN A 89 4.39 25.40 7.69
C GLN A 89 3.22 26.12 8.42
N GLY A 90 1.97 25.84 8.06
CA GLY A 90 0.80 26.51 8.60
C GLY A 90 0.57 27.91 8.03
N MET A 91 1.24 28.26 6.92
CA MET A 91 1.14 29.57 6.27
C MET A 91 0.17 29.56 5.09
N ARG A 92 -0.74 30.51 5.06
CA ARG A 92 -1.57 30.84 3.89
C ARG A 92 -0.83 31.79 2.94
N ALA A 93 -0.17 32.77 3.47
CA ALA A 93 0.72 33.68 2.75
C ALA A 93 2.04 33.83 3.52
N ARG A 94 3.04 34.44 2.91
CA ARG A 94 4.38 34.59 3.49
C ARG A 94 4.29 35.24 4.88
N TYR A 95 4.76 34.53 5.89
CA TYR A 95 4.75 34.95 7.31
C TYR A 95 3.35 35.11 7.95
N GLN A 96 2.30 34.65 7.29
CA GLN A 96 0.95 34.62 7.86
C GLN A 96 0.59 33.20 8.29
N TYR A 97 0.86 32.92 9.55
CA TYR A 97 0.65 31.59 10.16
C TYR A 97 -0.76 31.49 10.73
N GLU A 98 -1.53 30.49 10.28
CA GLU A 98 -2.89 30.23 10.75
C GLU A 98 -2.92 29.05 11.77
N MET A 99 -1.95 28.15 11.66
CA MET A 99 -1.83 26.96 12.53
C MET A 99 -0.40 26.49 12.62
N ALA A 100 -0.11 25.61 13.59
CA ALA A 100 1.11 24.84 13.59
C ALA A 100 1.11 23.89 12.38
N GLY A 101 2.13 23.92 11.56
CA GLY A 101 2.23 23.15 10.34
C GLY A 101 3.62 22.57 10.11
N HIS A 102 3.78 21.91 8.96
CA HIS A 102 4.99 21.19 8.59
C HIS A 102 5.52 21.69 7.24
N ASN A 103 6.81 21.51 7.01
CA ASN A 103 7.38 21.67 5.69
C ASN A 103 7.31 20.32 4.96
N TYR A 104 6.13 20.04 4.38
CA TYR A 104 5.85 18.84 3.59
C TYR A 104 5.57 19.18 2.12
N ARG A 105 6.33 20.13 1.60
CA ARG A 105 6.24 20.55 0.19
C ARG A 105 6.98 19.56 -0.69
N LEU A 106 6.29 19.07 -1.74
CA LEU A 106 6.96 18.41 -2.87
C LEU A 106 7.78 19.45 -3.62
N THR A 107 9.01 19.11 -3.99
CA THR A 107 9.86 20.00 -4.78
C THR A 107 9.51 19.93 -6.27
N ASP A 108 9.84 20.99 -7.04
CA ASP A 108 9.64 21.00 -8.49
C ASP A 108 10.45 19.89 -9.18
N LEU A 109 11.64 19.53 -8.65
CA LEU A 109 12.42 18.42 -9.16
C LEU A 109 11.70 17.08 -8.99
N GLN A 110 11.10 16.84 -7.83
CA GLN A 110 10.29 15.64 -7.59
C GLN A 110 9.05 15.62 -8.50
N ALA A 111 8.38 16.75 -8.67
CA ALA A 111 7.24 16.86 -9.57
C ALA A 111 7.64 16.59 -11.03
N ALA A 112 8.78 17.12 -11.47
CA ALA A 112 9.32 16.88 -12.81
C ALA A 112 9.65 15.40 -13.07
N VAL A 113 10.04 14.63 -12.04
CA VAL A 113 10.25 13.18 -12.12
C VAL A 113 8.92 12.44 -12.21
N ALA A 114 7.86 12.91 -11.52
CA ALA A 114 6.56 12.25 -11.49
C ALA A 114 5.78 12.41 -12.81
N LEU A 115 5.78 13.60 -13.40
CA LEU A 115 4.93 13.95 -14.54
C LEU A 115 5.09 12.99 -15.74
N PRO A 116 6.31 12.66 -16.24
CA PRO A 116 6.46 11.72 -17.35
C PRO A 116 6.02 10.29 -17.02
N GLN A 117 6.06 9.91 -15.74
CA GLN A 117 5.60 8.60 -15.31
C GLN A 117 4.07 8.48 -15.40
N LEU A 118 3.33 9.57 -15.15
CA LEU A 118 1.87 9.55 -15.27
C LEU A 118 1.41 9.19 -16.69
N ASP A 119 2.09 9.71 -17.71
CA ASP A 119 1.78 9.42 -19.12
C ASP A 119 2.02 7.95 -19.47
N SER A 120 3.07 7.35 -18.92
CA SER A 120 3.43 5.94 -19.16
C SER A 120 2.74 4.95 -18.21
N TYR A 121 2.09 5.45 -17.16
CA TYR A 121 1.58 4.62 -16.07
C TYR A 121 0.52 3.59 -16.49
N PRO A 122 -0.46 3.91 -17.35
CA PRO A 122 -1.41 2.90 -17.83
C PRO A 122 -0.71 1.69 -18.48
N GLY A 123 0.26 1.91 -19.35
CA GLY A 123 1.03 0.82 -19.95
C GLY A 123 1.90 0.03 -18.95
N GLN A 124 2.34 0.67 -17.86
CA GLN A 124 3.02 -0.05 -16.78
C GLN A 124 2.06 -0.98 -16.03
N LEU A 125 0.83 -0.54 -15.78
CA LEU A 125 -0.20 -1.38 -15.15
C LEU A 125 -0.58 -2.58 -16.00
N GLU A 126 -0.72 -2.40 -17.32
CA GLU A 126 -0.98 -3.50 -18.27
C GLU A 126 0.13 -4.55 -18.21
N ARG A 127 1.40 -4.13 -18.23
CA ARG A 127 2.55 -5.06 -18.11
C ARG A 127 2.55 -5.81 -16.78
N ARG A 128 2.29 -5.11 -15.67
CA ARG A 128 2.18 -5.75 -14.34
C ARG A 128 1.07 -6.78 -14.31
N SER A 129 -0.10 -6.47 -14.86
CA SER A 129 -1.23 -7.40 -14.93
C SER A 129 -0.91 -8.62 -15.81
N ALA A 130 -0.25 -8.43 -16.94
CA ALA A 130 0.19 -9.53 -17.79
C ALA A 130 1.23 -10.44 -17.09
N ASN A 131 2.19 -9.84 -16.38
CA ASN A 131 3.16 -10.60 -15.59
C ASN A 131 2.50 -11.35 -14.43
N ALA A 132 1.57 -10.72 -13.72
CA ALA A 132 0.82 -11.38 -12.65
C ALA A 132 -0.01 -12.56 -13.16
N ALA A 133 -0.66 -12.41 -14.32
CA ALA A 133 -1.39 -13.51 -14.97
C ALA A 133 -0.45 -14.68 -15.31
N LYS A 134 0.73 -14.37 -15.89
CA LYS A 134 1.72 -15.39 -16.23
C LYS A 134 2.30 -16.09 -15.00
N LEU A 135 2.60 -15.34 -13.94
CA LEU A 135 3.05 -15.92 -12.67
C LEU A 135 1.96 -16.82 -12.08
N SER A 136 0.69 -16.39 -12.14
CA SER A 136 -0.44 -17.19 -11.64
C SER A 136 -0.62 -18.49 -12.42
N GLU A 137 -0.44 -18.47 -13.74
CA GLU A 137 -0.45 -19.67 -14.58
C GLU A 137 0.68 -20.64 -14.22
N LEU A 138 1.90 -20.13 -14.05
CA LEU A 138 3.09 -20.95 -13.81
C LEU A 138 3.15 -21.53 -12.37
N LEU A 139 2.59 -20.82 -11.40
CA LEU A 139 2.70 -21.17 -9.97
C LEU A 139 1.41 -21.81 -9.43
N GLY A 140 0.31 -21.75 -10.18
CA GLY A 140 -1.02 -22.14 -9.68
C GLY A 140 -1.15 -23.62 -9.34
N ASP A 141 -0.34 -24.49 -9.96
CA ASP A 141 -0.37 -25.94 -9.77
C ASP A 141 0.56 -26.42 -8.63
N ILE A 142 1.30 -25.52 -7.98
CA ILE A 142 2.17 -25.89 -6.85
C ILE A 142 1.31 -26.14 -5.62
N GLU A 143 1.29 -27.38 -5.15
CA GLU A 143 0.48 -27.80 -4.01
C GLU A 143 0.85 -27.01 -2.74
N GLY A 144 -0.16 -26.51 -2.04
CA GLY A 144 0.00 -25.75 -0.78
C GLY A 144 0.52 -24.32 -0.94
N LEU A 145 0.92 -23.89 -2.16
CA LEU A 145 1.30 -22.52 -2.45
C LEU A 145 0.05 -21.66 -2.64
N VAL A 146 -0.09 -20.58 -1.85
CA VAL A 146 -1.18 -19.62 -2.07
C VAL A 146 -0.66 -18.46 -2.90
N ILE A 147 -1.26 -18.25 -4.06
CA ILE A 147 -0.97 -17.12 -4.94
C ILE A 147 -1.98 -15.99 -4.75
N PRO A 148 -1.57 -14.72 -4.92
CA PRO A 148 -2.50 -13.60 -4.83
C PRO A 148 -3.51 -13.65 -5.98
N LYS A 149 -4.73 -13.17 -5.70
CA LYS A 149 -5.84 -13.13 -6.67
C LYS A 149 -6.46 -11.75 -6.69
N GLU A 150 -6.81 -11.29 -7.87
CA GLU A 150 -7.71 -10.16 -7.99
C GLU A 150 -9.12 -10.58 -7.59
N LEU A 151 -9.68 -9.90 -6.58
CA LEU A 151 -11.02 -10.18 -6.08
C LEU A 151 -12.07 -9.48 -6.96
N PRO A 152 -13.28 -10.01 -7.07
CA PRO A 152 -14.36 -9.40 -7.86
C PRO A 152 -14.57 -7.93 -7.48
N GLY A 153 -14.70 -7.08 -8.50
CA GLY A 153 -14.90 -5.65 -8.35
C GLY A 153 -13.69 -4.84 -7.87
N ARG A 154 -12.51 -5.47 -7.70
CA ARG A 154 -11.31 -4.81 -7.21
C ARG A 154 -10.21 -4.80 -8.27
N GLY A 155 -10.06 -3.68 -8.99
CA GLY A 155 -8.95 -3.53 -9.96
C GLY A 155 -7.60 -3.49 -9.24
N HIS A 156 -6.77 -4.51 -9.50
CA HIS A 156 -5.47 -4.72 -8.85
C HIS A 156 -4.34 -4.06 -9.65
N VAL A 157 -3.44 -3.33 -9.01
CA VAL A 157 -2.29 -2.68 -9.67
C VAL A 157 -0.97 -3.43 -9.48
N TRP A 158 -1.03 -4.58 -8.85
CA TRP A 158 0.10 -5.50 -8.69
C TRP A 158 1.37 -4.79 -8.21
N HIS A 159 1.24 -4.00 -7.14
CA HIS A 159 2.41 -3.40 -6.50
C HIS A 159 3.40 -4.48 -6.06
N GLN A 160 2.86 -5.56 -5.49
CA GLN A 160 3.62 -6.75 -5.15
C GLN A 160 2.85 -8.00 -5.57
N PHE A 161 3.58 -9.07 -5.91
CA PHE A 161 3.06 -10.41 -6.09
C PHE A 161 3.51 -11.25 -4.91
N THR A 162 2.68 -11.25 -3.85
CA THR A 162 3.01 -11.87 -2.56
C THR A 162 2.37 -13.24 -2.46
N LEU A 163 3.20 -14.24 -2.33
CA LEU A 163 2.86 -15.65 -2.13
C LEU A 163 2.75 -15.97 -0.64
N LEU A 164 1.99 -17.01 -0.28
CA LEU A 164 2.16 -17.71 1.00
C LEU A 164 2.74 -19.09 0.70
N LEU A 165 3.92 -19.34 1.21
CA LEU A 165 4.58 -20.64 1.07
C LEU A 165 3.73 -21.76 1.69
N PRO A 166 3.84 -23.01 1.19
CA PRO A 166 3.28 -24.16 1.89
C PRO A 166 3.71 -24.20 3.35
N GLU A 167 2.84 -24.67 4.24
CA GLU A 167 3.08 -24.64 5.70
C GLU A 167 4.39 -25.34 6.07
N GLU A 168 4.67 -26.48 5.46
CA GLU A 168 5.88 -27.27 5.66
C GLU A 168 7.16 -26.56 5.21
N HIS A 169 7.04 -25.51 4.41
CA HIS A 169 8.16 -24.71 3.91
C HIS A 169 8.32 -23.37 4.63
N ALA A 170 7.45 -23.03 5.56
CA ALA A 170 7.49 -21.75 6.29
C ALA A 170 8.85 -21.51 6.98
N THR A 171 9.43 -22.52 7.59
CA THR A 171 10.73 -22.45 8.28
C THR A 171 11.93 -22.40 7.31
N ARG A 172 11.71 -22.68 6.02
CA ARG A 172 12.74 -22.66 4.97
C ARG A 172 12.70 -21.40 4.12
N ARG A 173 11.86 -20.43 4.48
CA ARG A 173 11.63 -19.21 3.68
C ARG A 173 12.93 -18.50 3.32
N GLU A 174 13.83 -18.28 4.28
CA GLU A 174 15.13 -17.63 4.03
C GLU A 174 15.99 -18.43 3.04
N ALA A 175 16.07 -19.75 3.18
CA ALA A 175 16.81 -20.60 2.25
C ALA A 175 16.21 -20.58 0.83
N ILE A 176 14.88 -20.46 0.71
CA ILE A 176 14.19 -20.28 -0.59
C ILE A 176 14.57 -18.93 -1.20
N ILE A 177 14.59 -17.86 -0.41
CA ILE A 177 15.00 -16.52 -0.85
C ILE A 177 16.45 -16.53 -1.34
N ASP A 178 17.35 -17.15 -0.58
CA ASP A 178 18.76 -17.25 -0.95
C ASP A 178 18.94 -18.04 -2.25
N SER A 179 18.28 -19.19 -2.42
CA SER A 179 18.32 -19.95 -3.66
C SER A 179 17.74 -19.19 -4.84
N LEU A 180 16.60 -18.51 -4.68
CA LEU A 180 16.02 -17.65 -5.74
C LEU A 180 17.03 -16.59 -6.20
N ARG A 181 17.74 -15.97 -5.26
CA ARG A 181 18.74 -14.94 -5.57
C ARG A 181 20.01 -15.55 -6.19
N ASP A 182 20.60 -16.55 -5.53
CA ASP A 182 21.96 -17.00 -5.82
C ASP A 182 22.02 -18.00 -6.98
N ASP A 183 21.00 -18.87 -7.11
CA ASP A 183 20.94 -19.89 -8.16
C ASP A 183 20.19 -19.40 -9.42
N TYR A 184 19.19 -18.49 -9.24
CA TYR A 184 18.29 -18.10 -10.32
C TYR A 184 18.30 -16.59 -10.63
N GLY A 185 18.99 -15.77 -9.85
CA GLY A 185 19.05 -14.32 -10.04
C GLY A 185 17.71 -13.60 -9.79
N VAL A 186 16.79 -14.24 -9.06
CA VAL A 186 15.46 -13.69 -8.77
C VAL A 186 15.48 -12.95 -7.43
N GLY A 187 15.43 -11.61 -7.46
CA GLY A 187 15.26 -10.81 -6.26
C GLY A 187 13.87 -11.04 -5.64
N SER A 188 13.83 -11.30 -4.34
CA SER A 188 12.60 -11.50 -3.60
C SER A 188 12.66 -10.82 -2.22
N GLY A 189 11.52 -10.66 -1.56
CA GLY A 189 11.48 -9.98 -0.27
C GLY A 189 10.31 -10.42 0.60
N ILE A 190 10.39 -10.07 1.89
CA ILE A 190 9.35 -10.37 2.87
C ILE A 190 8.66 -9.08 3.28
N TYR A 191 7.37 -8.97 2.98
CA TYR A 191 6.54 -7.80 3.27
C TYR A 191 5.23 -8.21 3.96
N TYR A 192 5.20 -8.30 5.35
CA TYR A 192 6.28 -7.91 6.25
C TYR A 192 6.70 -9.10 7.11
N PRO A 193 7.91 -9.08 7.73
CA PRO A 193 8.43 -10.25 8.46
C PRO A 193 7.81 -10.45 9.84
N LYS A 194 7.12 -9.42 10.37
CA LYS A 194 6.48 -9.41 11.69
C LYS A 194 5.18 -8.61 11.66
N THR A 195 4.29 -8.88 12.59
CA THR A 195 3.18 -7.97 12.88
C THR A 195 3.70 -6.68 13.51
N VAL A 196 2.95 -5.58 13.40
CA VAL A 196 3.43 -4.27 13.86
C VAL A 196 3.72 -4.23 15.36
N PHE A 197 2.96 -4.98 16.15
CA PHE A 197 3.11 -5.03 17.60
C PHE A 197 4.24 -5.94 18.08
N ASP A 198 4.82 -6.79 17.22
CA ASP A 198 5.97 -7.65 17.52
C ASP A 198 7.31 -6.91 17.38
N TYR A 199 7.30 -5.68 16.88
CA TYR A 199 8.51 -4.87 16.87
C TYR A 199 8.80 -4.32 18.27
N GLU A 200 10.08 -4.28 18.63
CA GLU A 200 10.57 -3.91 19.97
C GLU A 200 10.00 -2.57 20.47
N CYS A 201 9.78 -1.62 19.57
CA CYS A 201 9.20 -0.31 19.90
C CYS A 201 7.74 -0.38 20.41
N TYR A 202 7.05 -1.51 20.22
CA TYR A 202 5.67 -1.74 20.68
C TYR A 202 5.53 -2.90 21.65
N ALA A 203 6.34 -3.97 21.50
CA ALA A 203 6.19 -5.23 22.21
C ALA A 203 6.19 -5.12 23.75
N ASN A 204 6.87 -4.11 24.29
CA ASN A 204 7.01 -3.90 25.75
C ASN A 204 6.24 -2.67 26.26
N ARG A 205 5.31 -2.13 25.49
CA ARG A 205 4.55 -0.93 25.90
C ARG A 205 3.29 -1.30 26.65
N ALA A 206 3.14 -0.76 27.87
CA ALA A 206 1.98 -1.00 28.72
C ALA A 206 0.67 -0.36 28.20
N ASP A 207 0.77 0.60 27.27
CA ASP A 207 -0.37 1.26 26.63
C ASP A 207 -0.80 0.60 25.30
N VAL A 208 -0.13 -0.47 24.89
CA VAL A 208 -0.49 -1.28 23.72
C VAL A 208 -1.28 -2.50 24.17
N ILE A 209 -2.51 -2.61 23.72
CA ILE A 209 -3.36 -3.79 23.92
C ILE A 209 -3.29 -4.62 22.63
N ILE A 210 -2.88 -5.86 22.75
CA ILE A 210 -2.74 -6.79 21.63
C ILE A 210 -3.87 -7.81 21.72
N GLU A 211 -4.70 -7.85 20.70
CA GLU A 211 -5.69 -8.90 20.50
C GLU A 211 -5.13 -9.96 19.50
N PRO A 212 -5.58 -11.21 19.57
CA PRO A 212 -5.11 -12.26 18.67
C PRO A 212 -5.36 -11.92 17.19
N THR A 213 -4.33 -12.08 16.36
CA THR A 213 -4.38 -11.82 14.91
C THR A 213 -3.97 -13.05 14.09
N PRO A 214 -4.66 -14.20 14.21
CA PRO A 214 -4.16 -15.49 13.70
C PRO A 214 -3.92 -15.48 12.19
N VAL A 215 -4.70 -14.73 11.42
CA VAL A 215 -4.50 -14.60 9.97
C VAL A 215 -3.25 -13.77 9.65
N ALA A 216 -3.04 -12.66 10.35
CA ALA A 216 -1.84 -11.84 10.15
C ALA A 216 -0.58 -12.61 10.59
N ASP A 217 -0.65 -13.32 11.72
CA ASP A 217 0.44 -14.16 12.24
C ASP A 217 0.83 -15.26 11.24
N GLU A 218 -0.14 -15.88 10.58
CA GLU A 218 0.11 -16.85 9.51
C GLU A 218 0.76 -16.19 8.30
N VAL A 219 0.23 -15.06 7.84
CA VAL A 219 0.77 -14.33 6.67
C VAL A 219 2.21 -13.91 6.89
N VAL A 220 2.55 -13.28 8.01
CA VAL A 220 3.94 -12.82 8.27
C VAL A 220 4.94 -13.98 8.36
N ARG A 221 4.48 -15.16 8.75
CA ARG A 221 5.31 -16.35 8.86
C ARG A 221 5.61 -16.98 7.49
N ARG A 222 4.70 -16.87 6.52
CA ARG A 222 4.74 -17.59 5.24
C ARG A 222 4.91 -16.70 4.02
N CYS A 223 4.73 -15.39 4.13
CA CYS A 223 4.72 -14.50 2.98
C CYS A 223 6.11 -14.37 2.33
N LEU A 224 6.10 -14.33 1.00
CA LEU A 224 7.25 -14.11 0.14
C LEU A 224 6.78 -13.35 -1.11
N SER A 225 7.36 -12.21 -1.38
CA SER A 225 7.06 -11.43 -2.59
C SER A 225 8.12 -11.65 -3.65
N ILE A 226 7.69 -11.93 -4.87
CA ILE A 226 8.53 -12.09 -6.06
C ILE A 226 8.30 -10.94 -7.05
N PRO A 227 9.24 -10.67 -7.97
CA PRO A 227 9.12 -9.57 -8.92
C PRO A 227 7.91 -9.71 -9.85
N VAL A 228 7.20 -8.59 -10.05
CA VAL A 228 6.04 -8.50 -10.96
C VAL A 228 6.15 -7.27 -11.88
N HIS A 229 7.20 -6.48 -11.72
CA HIS A 229 7.43 -5.29 -12.54
C HIS A 229 7.74 -5.65 -14.00
N GLY A 230 7.51 -4.69 -14.89
CA GLY A 230 7.62 -4.89 -16.35
C GLY A 230 8.94 -4.38 -16.97
N TYR A 231 10.07 -4.56 -16.27
CA TYR A 231 11.40 -4.20 -16.79
C TYR A 231 12.13 -5.44 -17.28
#